data_a5433d25c4b3b8ef6f330fb30933f971
#
_entry.id   a5433d25c4b3b8ef6f330fb30933f971
#
_cell.length_a   1.000
_cell.length_b   1.000
_cell.length_c   1.000
_cell.angle_alpha   90.00
_cell.angle_beta   90.00
_cell.angle_gamma   90.00
#
_symmetry.space_group_name_H-M   'P 1'
#
loop_
_entity.id
_entity.type
_entity.pdbx_description
1 polymer ?
#
loop_
_entity_poly.entity_id
_entity_poly.type
_entity_poly.pdbx_seq_one_letter_code
_entity_poly.pdbx_strand_id
1 'polypeptide(L)'
;MKWQQELRIIALLATMSMGCAIVAGADNELTPAEKEAGWILLFDGRSTDDWLDSKEQPVAATHLQNGTLNPHPCNYMLIHKDVYSDFKLSLEFKLSPKCNSGVFIRTFPLKPREGKDVGFNGIEVAIDDTTTNGLHDTGALYDLVSPSKNAMKPAGQWNHMQITCDKILITVEVNSALVTRMDLDQWTVHNKRPDGTDHKFDVAYKDHPRRGYIGLQDHGSDVWYRNVKLLKLK
;
A
#
# COMPACT_ATOMS: atom_id res chain seq x y z
N MET A 1 67.12 -24.41 40.75
CA MET A 1 65.67 -24.54 40.37
C MET A 1 65.16 -23.17 40.01
N LYS A 2 65.03 -22.89 38.72
CA LYS A 2 64.54 -21.59 38.22
C LYS A 2 63.09 -21.82 37.71
N TRP A 3 62.16 -21.13 38.29
CA TRP A 3 60.75 -21.09 37.82
C TRP A 3 60.66 -20.00 36.74
N GLN A 4 60.32 -20.38 35.52
CA GLN A 4 59.91 -19.45 34.46
C GLN A 4 58.37 -19.28 34.52
N GLN A 5 57.92 -18.05 34.76
CA GLN A 5 56.51 -17.65 34.61
C GLN A 5 56.30 -17.23 33.16
N GLU A 6 55.47 -17.96 32.45
CA GLU A 6 54.98 -17.56 31.14
C GLU A 6 53.78 -16.62 31.32
N LEU A 7 53.97 -15.38 30.94
CA LEU A 7 52.83 -14.42 30.74
C LEU A 7 52.09 -14.77 29.46
N ARG A 8 50.87 -15.25 29.57
CA ARG A 8 49.94 -15.36 28.44
C ARG A 8 49.19 -14.03 28.26
N ILE A 9 49.52 -13.30 27.20
CA ILE A 9 48.79 -12.12 26.76
C ILE A 9 47.54 -12.60 26.04
N ILE A 10 46.33 -12.41 26.64
CA ILE A 10 45.05 -12.63 25.99
C ILE A 10 44.70 -11.33 25.25
N ALA A 11 44.85 -11.35 23.93
CA ALA A 11 44.37 -10.26 23.07
C ALA A 11 42.83 -10.34 22.94
N LEU A 12 42.16 -9.40 23.58
CA LEU A 12 40.70 -9.25 23.47
C LEU A 12 40.41 -8.53 22.15
N LEU A 13 39.97 -9.26 21.10
CA LEU A 13 39.47 -8.71 19.86
C LEU A 13 38.05 -8.17 20.13
N ALA A 14 37.93 -6.87 20.32
CA ALA A 14 36.63 -6.19 20.32
C ALA A 14 36.13 -6.07 18.89
N THR A 15 35.17 -6.91 18.51
CA THR A 15 34.42 -6.76 17.25
C THR A 15 33.45 -5.58 17.41
N MET A 16 33.80 -4.44 16.86
CA MET A 16 32.86 -3.34 16.66
C MET A 16 31.83 -3.77 15.60
N SER A 17 30.63 -4.19 16.02
CA SER A 17 29.50 -4.29 15.15
C SER A 17 29.07 -2.86 14.77
N MET A 18 29.41 -2.43 13.56
CA MET A 18 28.82 -1.22 12.96
C MET A 18 27.34 -1.51 12.73
N GLY A 19 26.51 -1.17 13.71
CA GLY A 19 25.08 -1.09 13.53
C GLY A 19 24.79 -0.03 12.49
N CYS A 20 24.35 -0.45 11.31
CA CYS A 20 23.81 0.46 10.29
C CYS A 20 22.55 1.10 10.88
N ALA A 21 22.69 2.29 11.44
CA ALA A 21 21.52 3.09 11.82
C ALA A 21 20.75 3.40 10.55
N ILE A 22 19.58 2.80 10.39
CA ILE A 22 18.62 3.19 9.36
C ILE A 22 18.20 4.60 9.73
N VAL A 23 18.76 5.59 9.04
CA VAL A 23 18.30 6.98 9.13
C VAL A 23 16.91 6.98 8.50
N ALA A 24 15.87 7.05 9.30
CA ALA A 24 14.52 7.32 8.80
C ALA A 24 14.58 8.67 8.08
N GLY A 25 14.23 8.68 6.80
CA GLY A 25 14.12 9.92 6.02
C GLY A 25 13.06 10.83 6.61
N ALA A 26 13.12 12.13 6.27
CA ALA A 26 12.03 13.04 6.56
C ALA A 26 10.75 12.56 5.86
N ASP A 27 9.58 12.92 6.42
CA ASP A 27 8.30 12.57 5.81
C ASP A 27 8.21 13.14 4.38
N ASN A 28 7.67 12.34 3.47
CA ASN A 28 7.48 12.66 2.05
C ASN A 28 8.80 12.97 1.31
N GLU A 29 9.86 12.29 1.68
CA GLU A 29 11.15 12.36 0.99
C GLU A 29 11.67 10.95 0.69
N LEU A 30 12.43 10.83 -0.41
CA LEU A 30 13.17 9.62 -0.73
C LEU A 30 14.54 9.69 -0.06
N THR A 31 14.90 8.63 0.64
CA THR A 31 16.28 8.45 1.13
C THR A 31 17.25 8.31 -0.05
N PRO A 32 18.56 8.54 0.16
CA PRO A 32 19.57 8.31 -0.91
C PRO A 32 19.51 6.89 -1.48
N ALA A 33 19.32 5.86 -0.64
CA ALA A 33 19.20 4.48 -1.09
C ALA A 33 17.94 4.22 -1.94
N GLU A 34 16.81 4.86 -1.60
CA GLU A 34 15.59 4.76 -2.40
C GLU A 34 15.74 5.45 -3.76
N LYS A 35 16.40 6.61 -3.80
CA LYS A 35 16.71 7.31 -5.06
C LYS A 35 17.59 6.44 -5.96
N GLU A 36 18.64 5.85 -5.41
CA GLU A 36 19.54 4.95 -6.13
C GLU A 36 18.81 3.68 -6.61
N ALA A 37 17.91 3.14 -5.82
CA ALA A 37 17.07 1.99 -6.20
C ALA A 37 15.98 2.32 -7.24
N GLY A 38 15.76 3.60 -7.56
CA GLY A 38 14.81 4.04 -8.58
C GLY A 38 13.39 4.22 -8.06
N TRP A 39 13.20 4.40 -6.74
CA TRP A 39 11.91 4.79 -6.21
C TRP A 39 11.51 6.18 -6.70
N ILE A 40 10.22 6.39 -6.91
CA ILE A 40 9.60 7.68 -7.22
C ILE A 40 8.65 8.06 -6.11
N LEU A 41 8.61 9.34 -5.78
CA LEU A 41 7.69 9.89 -4.79
C LEU A 41 6.40 10.26 -5.50
N LEU A 42 5.27 9.71 -5.08
CA LEU A 42 3.96 10.01 -5.65
C LEU A 42 3.26 11.18 -4.92
N PHE A 43 3.73 11.51 -3.72
CA PHE A 43 3.22 12.63 -2.94
C PHE A 43 4.36 13.26 -2.12
N ASP A 44 4.60 14.54 -2.32
CA ASP A 44 5.71 15.29 -1.71
C ASP A 44 5.33 16.02 -0.41
N GLY A 45 4.07 15.90 0.02
CA GLY A 45 3.56 16.61 1.20
C GLY A 45 3.29 18.10 1.01
N ARG A 46 3.43 18.64 -0.21
CA ARG A 46 3.36 20.07 -0.52
C ARG A 46 2.35 20.42 -1.60
N SER A 47 2.10 19.52 -2.55
CA SER A 47 1.22 19.72 -3.68
C SER A 47 0.29 18.54 -3.92
N THR A 48 -0.87 18.82 -4.49
CA THR A 48 -1.82 17.84 -5.02
C THR A 48 -1.79 17.75 -6.55
N ASP A 49 -0.83 18.39 -7.22
CA ASP A 49 -0.77 18.56 -8.68
C ASP A 49 -0.64 17.22 -9.46
N ASP A 50 -0.16 16.17 -8.81
CA ASP A 50 -0.04 14.83 -9.38
C ASP A 50 -1.28 13.96 -9.11
N TRP A 51 -2.32 14.54 -8.50
CA TRP A 51 -3.54 13.83 -8.12
C TRP A 51 -4.77 14.43 -8.79
N LEU A 52 -5.70 13.57 -9.15
CA LEU A 52 -6.99 13.88 -9.76
C LEU A 52 -8.11 13.27 -8.91
N ASP A 53 -9.31 13.80 -9.01
CA ASP A 53 -10.49 13.11 -8.50
C ASP A 53 -10.93 11.98 -9.45
N SER A 54 -11.95 11.22 -9.06
CA SER A 54 -12.48 10.12 -9.88
C SER A 54 -13.17 10.56 -11.18
N LYS A 55 -13.30 11.87 -11.42
CA LYS A 55 -13.79 12.49 -12.67
C LYS A 55 -12.65 13.12 -13.47
N GLU A 56 -11.41 12.78 -13.14
CA GLU A 56 -10.19 13.31 -13.79
C GLU A 56 -10.04 14.84 -13.66
N GLN A 57 -10.61 15.44 -12.58
CA GLN A 57 -10.44 16.86 -12.30
C GLN A 57 -9.30 17.08 -11.28
N PRO A 58 -8.62 18.22 -11.35
CA PRO A 58 -7.59 18.59 -10.37
C PRO A 58 -8.11 18.54 -8.92
N VAL A 59 -7.31 18.02 -8.03
CA VAL A 59 -7.64 17.91 -6.61
C VAL A 59 -7.44 19.25 -5.91
N ALA A 60 -8.43 19.67 -5.12
CA ALA A 60 -8.35 20.91 -4.35
C ALA A 60 -7.25 20.83 -3.27
N ALA A 61 -6.59 21.95 -3.00
CA ALA A 61 -5.55 22.06 -1.97
C ALA A 61 -6.04 21.74 -0.54
N THR A 62 -7.36 21.73 -0.31
CA THR A 62 -7.97 21.34 0.98
C THR A 62 -7.72 19.88 1.37
N HIS A 63 -7.39 19.02 0.39
CA HIS A 63 -6.98 17.65 0.62
C HIS A 63 -5.54 17.53 1.17
N LEU A 64 -4.75 18.59 1.07
CA LEU A 64 -3.42 18.67 1.69
C LEU A 64 -3.56 19.17 3.13
N GLN A 65 -3.31 18.30 4.10
CA GLN A 65 -3.47 18.58 5.52
C GLN A 65 -2.18 18.26 6.29
N ASN A 66 -1.44 19.28 6.73
CA ASN A 66 -0.22 19.11 7.53
C ASN A 66 0.81 18.15 6.89
N GLY A 67 1.05 18.27 5.59
CA GLY A 67 1.97 17.40 4.86
C GLY A 67 1.42 15.99 4.59
N THR A 68 0.13 15.78 4.77
CA THR A 68 -0.55 14.52 4.44
C THR A 68 -1.63 14.73 3.39
N LEU A 69 -1.95 13.70 2.64
CA LEU A 69 -3.06 13.69 1.69
C LEU A 69 -4.28 13.02 2.34
N ASN A 70 -5.38 13.76 2.47
CA ASN A 70 -6.66 13.23 2.96
C ASN A 70 -7.65 13.20 1.79
N PRO A 71 -8.11 12.02 1.34
CA PRO A 71 -9.08 11.95 0.25
C PRO A 71 -10.47 12.48 0.61
N HIS A 72 -10.83 12.55 1.91
CA HIS A 72 -12.15 13.06 2.32
C HIS A 72 -12.18 14.59 2.35
N PRO A 73 -13.22 15.24 1.77
CA PRO A 73 -14.33 14.72 0.97
C PRO A 73 -14.04 14.86 -0.55
N CYS A 74 -13.75 13.77 -1.26
CA CYS A 74 -13.58 13.81 -2.73
C CYS A 74 -14.65 13.04 -3.51
N ASN A 75 -15.65 12.51 -2.83
CA ASN A 75 -16.77 11.75 -3.40
C ASN A 75 -16.36 10.44 -4.10
N TYR A 76 -15.35 9.74 -3.63
CA TYR A 76 -15.00 8.35 -3.94
C TYR A 76 -13.50 8.04 -3.86
N MET A 77 -12.64 8.64 -4.66
CA MET A 77 -11.18 8.43 -4.56
C MET A 77 -10.39 9.58 -5.18
N LEU A 78 -9.21 9.83 -4.63
CA LEU A 78 -8.14 10.56 -5.29
C LEU A 78 -7.29 9.59 -6.10
N ILE A 79 -6.92 9.95 -7.32
CA ILE A 79 -6.23 9.10 -8.28
C ILE A 79 -4.91 9.76 -8.66
N HIS A 80 -3.79 9.03 -8.58
CA HIS A 80 -2.53 9.50 -9.12
C HIS A 80 -2.61 9.52 -10.65
N LYS A 81 -2.16 10.63 -11.28
CA LYS A 81 -2.33 10.90 -12.72
C LYS A 81 -1.68 9.88 -13.66
N ASP A 82 -0.65 9.16 -13.19
CA ASP A 82 0.05 8.17 -14.00
C ASP A 82 -0.49 6.76 -13.80
N VAL A 83 -0.29 5.92 -14.81
CA VAL A 83 -0.63 4.49 -14.77
C VAL A 83 0.62 3.64 -14.56
N TYR A 84 0.45 2.54 -13.83
CA TYR A 84 1.51 1.62 -13.45
C TYR A 84 1.11 0.18 -13.77
N SER A 85 2.09 -0.67 -14.12
CA SER A 85 1.88 -2.10 -14.40
C SER A 85 2.38 -2.96 -13.26
N ASP A 86 3.69 -3.20 -13.23
CA ASP A 86 4.35 -3.96 -12.17
C ASP A 86 5.13 -3.00 -11.28
N PHE A 87 4.87 -3.08 -9.96
CA PHE A 87 5.41 -2.11 -9.01
C PHE A 87 5.42 -2.64 -7.57
N LYS A 88 6.21 -1.98 -6.73
CA LYS A 88 6.03 -1.93 -5.28
C LYS A 88 5.53 -0.54 -4.93
N LEU A 89 4.38 -0.45 -4.29
CA LEU A 89 3.82 0.77 -3.71
C LEU A 89 4.03 0.71 -2.20
N SER A 90 4.69 1.70 -1.64
CA SER A 90 4.89 1.86 -0.20
C SER A 90 4.20 3.14 0.24
N LEU A 91 3.45 3.08 1.32
CA LEU A 91 2.77 4.24 1.88
C LEU A 91 2.56 4.08 3.39
N GLU A 92 2.35 5.20 4.05
CA GLU A 92 1.85 5.22 5.42
C GLU A 92 0.44 5.80 5.46
N PHE A 93 -0.40 5.22 6.33
CA PHE A 93 -1.76 5.68 6.55
C PHE A 93 -2.09 5.77 8.03
N LYS A 94 -2.99 6.69 8.36
CA LYS A 94 -3.55 6.88 9.71
C LYS A 94 -5.05 7.09 9.59
N LEU A 95 -5.84 6.37 10.36
CA LEU A 95 -7.30 6.41 10.34
C LEU A 95 -7.85 7.26 11.49
N SER A 96 -8.95 7.97 11.24
CA SER A 96 -9.89 8.34 12.29
C SER A 96 -10.60 7.07 12.82
N PRO A 97 -11.15 7.10 14.06
CA PRO A 97 -11.90 5.95 14.58
C PRO A 97 -13.09 5.58 13.69
N LYS A 98 -13.28 4.28 13.47
CA LYS A 98 -14.32 3.71 12.61
C LYS A 98 -14.27 4.18 11.15
N CYS A 99 -13.09 4.50 10.67
CA CYS A 99 -12.87 4.88 9.29
C CYS A 99 -12.83 3.64 8.39
N ASN A 100 -13.45 3.77 7.22
CA ASN A 100 -13.30 2.88 6.08
C ASN A 100 -12.60 3.65 4.96
N SER A 101 -11.61 3.05 4.34
CA SER A 101 -10.87 3.55 3.21
C SER A 101 -10.24 2.38 2.44
N GLY A 102 -9.41 2.67 1.44
CA GLY A 102 -8.71 1.66 0.66
C GLY A 102 -7.71 2.25 -0.32
N VAL A 103 -6.82 1.40 -0.80
CA VAL A 103 -5.89 1.72 -1.88
C VAL A 103 -6.30 0.93 -3.11
N PHE A 104 -6.77 1.63 -4.14
CA PHE A 104 -7.10 1.02 -5.42
C PHE A 104 -5.83 0.86 -6.26
N ILE A 105 -5.69 -0.29 -6.89
CA ILE A 105 -4.58 -0.64 -7.78
C ILE A 105 -5.10 -1.17 -9.10
N ARG A 106 -4.32 -0.95 -10.18
CA ARG A 106 -4.66 -1.42 -11.53
C ARG A 106 -6.06 -1.02 -11.98
N THR A 107 -6.57 0.13 -11.52
CA THR A 107 -7.88 0.65 -11.91
C THR A 107 -7.84 1.19 -13.33
N PHE A 108 -8.53 0.54 -14.26
CA PHE A 108 -8.57 0.95 -15.67
C PHE A 108 -9.74 0.30 -16.40
N PRO A 109 -10.48 1.06 -17.24
CA PRO A 109 -10.41 2.52 -17.41
C PRO A 109 -11.01 3.27 -16.21
N LEU A 110 -10.78 4.59 -16.12
CA LEU A 110 -11.42 5.44 -15.10
C LEU A 110 -12.91 5.72 -15.40
N LYS A 111 -13.40 5.27 -16.54
CA LYS A 111 -14.82 5.42 -16.91
C LYS A 111 -15.66 4.36 -16.18
N PRO A 112 -16.61 4.77 -15.32
CA PRO A 112 -17.52 3.83 -14.68
C PRO A 112 -18.30 3.01 -15.73
N ARG A 113 -18.56 1.74 -15.41
CA ARG A 113 -19.47 0.90 -16.19
C ARG A 113 -20.91 1.12 -15.72
N GLU A 114 -21.89 0.75 -16.55
CA GLU A 114 -23.31 0.90 -16.19
C GLU A 114 -23.61 0.21 -14.84
N GLY A 115 -24.18 0.97 -13.91
CA GLY A 115 -24.54 0.48 -12.57
C GLY A 115 -23.36 0.09 -11.67
N LYS A 116 -22.12 0.50 -12.02
CA LYS A 116 -20.91 0.19 -11.26
C LYS A 116 -20.06 1.44 -11.08
N ASP A 117 -19.50 1.62 -9.88
CA ASP A 117 -18.49 2.63 -9.63
C ASP A 117 -17.18 2.30 -10.35
N VAL A 118 -16.32 3.30 -10.53
CA VAL A 118 -15.02 3.14 -11.17
C VAL A 118 -14.11 2.13 -10.45
N GLY A 119 -14.28 1.94 -9.14
CA GLY A 119 -13.55 0.95 -8.35
C GLY A 119 -13.77 -0.49 -8.78
N PHE A 120 -14.92 -0.80 -9.43
CA PHE A 120 -15.13 -2.11 -10.04
C PHE A 120 -14.22 -2.40 -11.24
N ASN A 121 -13.48 -1.40 -11.72
CA ASN A 121 -12.47 -1.56 -12.77
C ASN A 121 -11.07 -1.79 -12.21
N GLY A 122 -10.91 -1.88 -10.90
CA GLY A 122 -9.64 -2.07 -10.20
C GLY A 122 -9.72 -3.18 -9.16
N ILE A 123 -8.69 -3.22 -8.32
CA ILE A 123 -8.61 -4.09 -7.15
C ILE A 123 -8.37 -3.17 -5.95
N GLU A 124 -9.23 -3.27 -4.94
CA GLU A 124 -9.09 -2.51 -3.70
C GLU A 124 -8.29 -3.30 -2.67
N VAL A 125 -7.26 -2.68 -2.12
CA VAL A 125 -6.61 -3.12 -0.87
C VAL A 125 -7.28 -2.38 0.27
N ALA A 126 -8.10 -3.06 1.06
CA ALA A 126 -8.91 -2.46 2.09
C ALA A 126 -8.08 -1.86 3.23
N ILE A 127 -8.57 -0.75 3.78
CA ILE A 127 -8.11 -0.11 5.01
C ILE A 127 -9.35 0.18 5.85
N ASP A 128 -9.61 -0.61 6.88
CA ASP A 128 -10.88 -0.59 7.60
C ASP A 128 -10.71 -0.79 9.10
N ASP A 129 -11.31 0.10 9.89
CA ASP A 129 -11.41 0.04 11.36
C ASP A 129 -12.86 -0.22 11.80
N THR A 130 -13.74 -0.67 10.90
CA THR A 130 -15.17 -0.85 11.19
C THR A 130 -15.60 -2.30 11.35
N THR A 131 -14.87 -3.24 10.75
CA THR A 131 -15.24 -4.65 10.70
C THR A 131 -14.10 -5.58 11.11
N THR A 132 -14.46 -6.84 11.37
CA THR A 132 -13.53 -7.95 11.62
C THR A 132 -13.95 -9.19 10.83
N ASN A 133 -14.58 -9.00 9.66
CA ASN A 133 -15.15 -10.11 8.87
C ASN A 133 -14.17 -10.71 7.84
N GLY A 134 -12.90 -10.33 7.91
CA GLY A 134 -11.82 -10.87 7.11
C GLY A 134 -11.74 -10.31 5.68
N LEU A 135 -12.80 -10.40 4.88
CA LEU A 135 -12.81 -9.96 3.47
C LEU A 135 -12.76 -8.43 3.30
N HIS A 136 -13.03 -7.68 4.36
CA HIS A 136 -13.01 -6.21 4.38
C HIS A 136 -11.96 -5.65 5.34
N ASP A 137 -11.26 -6.49 6.09
CA ASP A 137 -10.26 -6.06 7.07
C ASP A 137 -9.05 -5.40 6.37
N THR A 138 -8.34 -4.56 7.12
CA THR A 138 -7.14 -3.90 6.60
C THR A 138 -6.13 -4.91 6.04
N GLY A 139 -5.76 -4.70 4.78
CA GLY A 139 -4.88 -5.56 4.02
C GLY A 139 -5.60 -6.64 3.20
N ALA A 140 -6.92 -6.80 3.32
CA ALA A 140 -7.68 -7.65 2.40
C ALA A 140 -7.58 -7.12 0.95
N LEU A 141 -7.62 -8.01 -0.03
CA LEU A 141 -8.11 -7.64 -1.34
C LEU A 141 -9.63 -7.70 -1.24
N TYR A 142 -10.27 -6.51 -1.19
CA TYR A 142 -11.65 -6.33 -0.77
C TYR A 142 -12.62 -7.28 -1.46
N ASP A 143 -13.40 -8.01 -0.67
CA ASP A 143 -14.33 -9.08 -1.11
C ASP A 143 -13.71 -10.21 -1.96
N LEU A 144 -12.37 -10.29 -2.04
CA LEU A 144 -11.66 -11.33 -2.79
C LEU A 144 -10.85 -12.24 -1.86
N VAL A 145 -9.88 -11.69 -1.15
CA VAL A 145 -8.94 -12.46 -0.31
C VAL A 145 -8.82 -11.80 1.06
N SER A 146 -9.14 -12.54 2.12
CA SER A 146 -8.94 -12.10 3.49
C SER A 146 -7.46 -12.04 3.86
N PRO A 147 -7.03 -11.11 4.73
CA PRO A 147 -5.69 -11.15 5.29
C PRO A 147 -5.56 -12.36 6.25
N SER A 148 -4.37 -12.93 6.31
CA SER A 148 -4.06 -14.06 7.21
C SER A 148 -4.08 -13.67 8.70
N LYS A 149 -3.97 -12.37 8.99
CA LYS A 149 -4.07 -11.78 10.32
C LYS A 149 -4.33 -10.28 10.24
N ASN A 150 -4.94 -9.70 11.27
CA ASN A 150 -4.95 -8.26 11.44
C ASN A 150 -3.58 -7.80 11.97
N ALA A 151 -2.86 -7.01 11.17
CA ALA A 151 -1.56 -6.43 11.53
C ALA A 151 -1.64 -4.91 11.71
N MET A 152 -2.83 -4.32 11.65
CA MET A 152 -3.06 -2.89 11.80
C MET A 152 -2.88 -2.44 13.26
N LYS A 153 -2.25 -1.29 13.46
CA LYS A 153 -2.27 -0.58 14.74
C LYS A 153 -3.61 0.14 14.90
N PRO A 154 -4.05 0.42 16.14
CA PRO A 154 -5.31 1.14 16.40
C PRO A 154 -5.43 2.48 15.66
N ALA A 155 -6.67 2.92 15.41
CA ALA A 155 -6.96 4.23 14.85
C ALA A 155 -6.19 5.35 15.59
N GLY A 156 -5.80 6.39 14.85
CA GLY A 156 -4.93 7.47 15.33
C GLY A 156 -3.43 7.19 15.29
N GLN A 157 -3.01 5.95 15.01
CA GLN A 157 -1.61 5.59 14.84
C GLN A 157 -1.24 5.42 13.36
N TRP A 158 0.01 5.77 13.02
CA TRP A 158 0.55 5.54 11.69
C TRP A 158 0.83 4.06 11.45
N ASN A 159 0.31 3.55 10.36
CA ASN A 159 0.54 2.22 9.82
C ASN A 159 1.34 2.32 8.53
N HIS A 160 2.15 1.34 8.25
CA HIS A 160 2.84 1.18 6.97
C HIS A 160 2.18 0.08 6.15
N MET A 161 1.96 0.32 4.87
CA MET A 161 1.49 -0.68 3.92
C MET A 161 2.45 -0.75 2.72
N GLN A 162 2.77 -1.97 2.30
CA GLN A 162 3.44 -2.22 1.03
C GLN A 162 2.57 -3.14 0.17
N ILE A 163 2.28 -2.69 -1.04
CA ILE A 163 1.55 -3.46 -2.04
C ILE A 163 2.53 -3.77 -3.18
N THR A 164 2.70 -5.05 -3.51
CA THR A 164 3.52 -5.47 -4.65
C THR A 164 2.61 -6.08 -5.69
N CYS A 165 2.67 -5.54 -6.89
CA CYS A 165 2.08 -6.11 -8.11
C CYS A 165 3.23 -6.55 -9.02
N ASP A 166 3.43 -7.86 -9.13
CA ASP A 166 4.43 -8.46 -10.02
C ASP A 166 3.74 -9.44 -10.95
N LYS A 167 3.53 -9.01 -12.20
CA LYS A 167 2.80 -9.77 -13.22
C LYS A 167 1.43 -10.25 -12.72
N ILE A 168 1.30 -11.55 -12.43
CA ILE A 168 0.08 -12.19 -11.95
C ILE A 168 -0.06 -12.15 -10.43
N LEU A 169 1.02 -11.83 -9.72
CA LEU A 169 1.05 -11.92 -8.26
C LEU A 169 0.82 -10.55 -7.62
N ILE A 170 -0.14 -10.50 -6.69
CA ILE A 170 -0.36 -9.37 -5.81
C ILE A 170 -0.08 -9.81 -4.37
N THR A 171 0.73 -9.04 -3.65
CA THR A 171 0.96 -9.24 -2.22
C THR A 171 0.75 -7.95 -1.46
N VAL A 172 0.25 -8.07 -0.22
CA VAL A 172 0.06 -6.95 0.70
C VAL A 172 0.77 -7.23 2.01
N GLU A 173 1.59 -6.27 2.43
CA GLU A 173 2.22 -6.25 3.74
C GLU A 173 1.66 -5.07 4.55
N VAL A 174 1.34 -5.32 5.81
CA VAL A 174 0.93 -4.29 6.78
C VAL A 174 1.87 -4.36 7.97
N ASN A 175 2.51 -3.24 8.30
CA ASN A 175 3.50 -3.14 9.38
C ASN A 175 4.57 -4.25 9.32
N SER A 176 5.14 -4.46 8.11
CA SER A 176 6.15 -5.48 7.79
C SER A 176 5.67 -6.93 7.88
N ALA A 177 4.39 -7.16 8.08
CA ALA A 177 3.81 -8.50 8.05
C ALA A 177 3.16 -8.75 6.69
N LEU A 178 3.58 -9.76 5.95
CA LEU A 178 2.87 -10.26 4.78
C LEU A 178 1.51 -10.83 5.25
N VAL A 179 0.43 -10.19 4.83
CA VAL A 179 -0.93 -10.56 5.26
C VAL A 179 -1.77 -11.14 4.14
N THR A 180 -1.53 -10.76 2.89
CA THR A 180 -2.38 -11.19 1.76
C THR A 180 -1.53 -11.52 0.54
N ARG A 181 -1.95 -12.55 -0.20
CA ARG A 181 -1.38 -12.98 -1.46
C ARG A 181 -2.50 -13.43 -2.41
N MET A 182 -2.48 -12.97 -3.66
CA MET A 182 -3.40 -13.37 -4.72
C MET A 182 -2.61 -13.67 -5.99
N ASP A 183 -2.83 -14.86 -6.53
CA ASP A 183 -2.37 -15.25 -7.86
C ASP A 183 -3.55 -15.10 -8.82
N LEU A 184 -3.49 -14.11 -9.71
CA LEU A 184 -4.59 -13.76 -10.60
C LEU A 184 -4.96 -14.87 -11.58
N ASP A 185 -4.02 -15.73 -11.95
CA ASP A 185 -4.28 -16.85 -12.90
C ASP A 185 -5.20 -17.91 -12.31
N GLN A 186 -5.35 -17.96 -10.99
CA GLN A 186 -6.29 -18.87 -10.32
C GLN A 186 -7.75 -18.38 -10.38
N TRP A 187 -7.98 -17.09 -10.73
CA TRP A 187 -9.29 -16.44 -10.72
C TRP A 187 -9.91 -16.46 -12.13
N THR A 188 -10.32 -17.63 -12.57
CA THR A 188 -10.71 -17.91 -13.96
C THR A 188 -12.18 -17.68 -14.26
N VAL A 189 -13.03 -17.52 -13.23
CA VAL A 189 -14.48 -17.40 -13.36
C VAL A 189 -14.93 -16.07 -12.73
N HIS A 190 -15.78 -15.31 -13.43
CA HIS A 190 -16.40 -14.12 -12.86
C HIS A 190 -17.34 -14.48 -11.70
N ASN A 191 -17.45 -13.59 -10.70
CA ASN A 191 -18.24 -13.79 -9.49
C ASN A 191 -17.86 -15.00 -8.62
N LYS A 192 -16.75 -15.71 -8.91
CA LYS A 192 -16.30 -16.89 -8.15
C LYS A 192 -14.85 -16.78 -7.72
N ARG A 193 -14.59 -17.08 -6.45
CA ARG A 193 -13.25 -17.34 -5.93
C ARG A 193 -12.74 -18.70 -6.40
N PRO A 194 -11.43 -18.96 -6.33
CA PRO A 194 -10.87 -20.25 -6.72
C PRO A 194 -11.45 -21.46 -5.95
N ASP A 195 -11.97 -21.25 -4.74
CA ASP A 195 -12.64 -22.28 -3.93
C ASP A 195 -14.12 -22.49 -4.30
N GLY A 196 -14.63 -21.76 -5.29
CA GLY A 196 -16.02 -21.84 -5.77
C GLY A 196 -17.00 -20.94 -5.02
N THR A 197 -16.60 -20.25 -3.95
CA THR A 197 -17.47 -19.29 -3.24
C THR A 197 -17.69 -18.02 -4.05
N ASP A 198 -18.77 -17.30 -3.75
CA ASP A 198 -19.17 -16.12 -4.51
C ASP A 198 -18.42 -14.86 -4.04
N HIS A 199 -18.09 -13.97 -5.00
CA HIS A 199 -17.72 -12.58 -4.77
C HIS A 199 -18.54 -11.64 -5.67
N LYS A 200 -18.58 -10.33 -5.32
CA LYS A 200 -19.46 -9.36 -6.00
C LYS A 200 -19.00 -8.89 -7.38
N PHE A 201 -17.73 -9.15 -7.74
CA PHE A 201 -17.14 -8.61 -8.98
C PHE A 201 -17.41 -9.52 -10.17
N ASP A 202 -17.88 -8.92 -11.26
CA ASP A 202 -18.26 -9.56 -12.51
C ASP A 202 -17.09 -9.72 -13.49
N VAL A 203 -15.90 -9.98 -12.97
CA VAL A 203 -14.66 -10.15 -13.74
C VAL A 203 -13.97 -11.46 -13.37
N ALA A 204 -13.35 -12.10 -14.35
CA ALA A 204 -12.35 -13.14 -14.13
C ALA A 204 -11.00 -12.44 -14.00
N TYR A 205 -10.41 -12.42 -12.79
CA TYR A 205 -9.21 -11.62 -12.53
C TYR A 205 -7.97 -12.07 -13.32
N LYS A 206 -7.93 -13.29 -13.85
CA LYS A 206 -6.90 -13.70 -14.82
C LYS A 206 -6.85 -12.78 -16.03
N ASP A 207 -7.99 -12.21 -16.44
CA ASP A 207 -8.13 -11.33 -17.59
C ASP A 207 -8.14 -9.84 -17.22
N HIS A 208 -8.03 -9.51 -15.93
CA HIS A 208 -7.98 -8.13 -15.44
C HIS A 208 -6.74 -7.41 -15.99
N PRO A 209 -6.86 -6.14 -16.45
CA PRO A 209 -5.72 -5.36 -16.92
C PRO A 209 -4.57 -5.34 -15.93
N ARG A 210 -3.33 -5.61 -16.42
CA ARG A 210 -2.12 -5.60 -15.58
C ARG A 210 -1.55 -4.19 -15.36
N ARG A 211 -2.20 -3.16 -15.92
CA ARG A 211 -1.84 -1.75 -15.72
C ARG A 211 -3.07 -0.94 -15.38
N GLY A 212 -2.87 0.11 -14.62
CA GLY A 212 -3.94 1.03 -14.25
C GLY A 212 -3.46 2.07 -13.26
N TYR A 213 -4.40 2.85 -12.79
CA TYR A 213 -4.18 3.93 -11.84
C TYR A 213 -4.08 3.40 -10.42
N ILE A 214 -3.45 4.21 -9.56
CA ILE A 214 -3.46 4.06 -8.10
C ILE A 214 -4.44 5.09 -7.56
N GLY A 215 -5.35 4.65 -6.68
CA GLY A 215 -6.34 5.51 -6.04
C GLY A 215 -6.34 5.38 -4.53
N LEU A 216 -6.69 6.47 -3.83
CA LEU A 216 -6.87 6.52 -2.39
C LEU A 216 -8.34 6.81 -2.11
N GLN A 217 -9.02 5.88 -1.44
CA GLN A 217 -10.49 5.92 -1.29
C GLN A 217 -10.92 6.96 -0.25
N ASP A 218 -11.98 7.70 -0.59
CA ASP A 218 -12.86 8.40 0.32
C ASP A 218 -14.14 7.56 0.54
N HIS A 219 -14.38 7.13 1.76
CA HIS A 219 -15.61 6.44 2.16
C HIS A 219 -16.35 7.20 3.27
N GLY A 220 -16.19 8.54 3.31
CA GLY A 220 -16.93 9.42 4.21
C GLY A 220 -16.30 9.63 5.59
N SER A 221 -15.02 9.29 5.76
CA SER A 221 -14.28 9.50 6.99
C SER A 221 -12.85 9.94 6.73
N ASP A 222 -12.24 10.64 7.70
CA ASP A 222 -10.87 11.10 7.57
C ASP A 222 -9.87 9.96 7.63
N VAL A 223 -9.01 9.92 6.63
CA VAL A 223 -7.81 9.09 6.55
C VAL A 223 -6.67 9.93 6.01
N TRP A 224 -5.50 9.82 6.58
CA TRP A 224 -4.33 10.58 6.18
C TRP A 224 -3.28 9.66 5.61
N TYR A 225 -2.76 10.01 4.43
CA TYR A 225 -1.69 9.31 3.74
C TYR A 225 -0.43 10.17 3.67
N ARG A 226 0.73 9.54 3.81
CA ARG A 226 2.04 10.15 3.61
C ARG A 226 3.05 9.11 3.13
N ASN A 227 4.25 9.55 2.78
CA ASN A 227 5.33 8.67 2.33
C ASN A 227 4.89 7.76 1.17
N VAL A 228 4.01 8.28 0.29
CA VAL A 228 3.49 7.54 -0.85
C VAL A 228 4.55 7.49 -1.93
N LYS A 229 5.15 6.33 -2.12
CA LYS A 229 6.28 6.12 -3.05
C LYS A 229 6.17 4.79 -3.77
N LEU A 230 6.69 4.74 -4.98
CA LEU A 230 6.54 3.60 -5.88
C LEU A 230 7.89 3.24 -6.52
N LEU A 231 8.16 1.94 -6.60
CA LEU A 231 9.24 1.36 -7.37
C LEU A 231 8.65 0.57 -8.54
N LYS A 232 8.97 0.95 -9.77
CA LYS A 232 8.60 0.16 -10.97
C LYS A 232 9.43 -1.12 -10.99
N LEU A 233 8.75 -2.25 -11.17
CA LEU A 233 9.41 -3.54 -11.40
C LEU A 233 9.66 -3.74 -12.89
N LYS A 234 10.66 -4.58 -13.22
CA LYS A 234 11.06 -4.87 -14.61
C LYS A 234 10.32 -6.10 -15.16
#